data_721862b04f25fadbac9421ea4cc1da97
#
_entry.id   721862b04f25fadbac9421ea4cc1da97
#
_cell.length_a   1.000
_cell.length_b   1.000
_cell.length_c   1.000
_cell.angle_alpha   90.00
_cell.angle_beta   90.00
_cell.angle_gamma   90.00
#
_symmetry.space_group_name_H-M   'P 1'
#
loop_
_entity.id
_entity.type
_entity.pdbx_description
1 polymer ?
#
loop_
_entity_poly.entity_id
_entity_poly.type
_entity_poly.pdbx_seq_one_letter_code
_entity_poly.pdbx_strand_id
1 'polypeptide(L)'
;LTEGLTQKALQKAISQAISQYSHGIENEIPDDLIEKHGLLQKQQAIHFIHEPATIQQAFLARKTLSYEELYQFQITLLKRMVERKGISKIKNEENLNSFNNDEKEIKMEVFVDSLSPLQKQFFDSLPFDLTSDQKKVIFEINQEIDKSYQERERLLNQLDRGFPPPLRNPFSMARLVQGDVGSGKTLVSLFACLRTISWKGQCAFMAPTEILARQHAETMAKL
;
A
#
# COMPACT_ATOMS: atom_id res chain seq x y z
N LEU A 1 -1.82 -28.35 -24.34
CA LEU A 1 -2.51 -27.98 -25.57
C LEU A 1 -3.73 -28.88 -25.73
N THR A 2 -4.87 -28.31 -26.09
CA THR A 2 -6.12 -29.03 -26.32
C THR A 2 -5.98 -29.89 -27.57
N GLU A 3 -6.67 -31.04 -27.62
CA GLU A 3 -6.63 -31.98 -28.74
C GLU A 3 -6.95 -31.24 -30.06
N GLY A 4 -6.08 -31.37 -31.08
CA GLY A 4 -6.21 -30.68 -32.37
C GLY A 4 -5.51 -29.34 -32.53
N LEU A 5 -5.01 -28.70 -31.43
CA LEU A 5 -4.31 -27.40 -31.50
C LEU A 5 -2.78 -27.62 -31.44
N THR A 6 -2.10 -27.47 -32.59
CA THR A 6 -0.64 -27.58 -32.63
C THR A 6 0.02 -26.24 -32.28
N GLN A 7 1.25 -26.32 -31.75
CA GLN A 7 2.04 -25.12 -31.44
C GLN A 7 2.28 -24.24 -32.70
N LYS A 8 2.46 -24.87 -33.87
CA LYS A 8 2.60 -24.12 -35.15
C LYS A 8 1.33 -23.37 -35.54
N ALA A 9 0.15 -23.96 -35.31
CA ALA A 9 -1.14 -23.30 -35.59
C ALA A 9 -1.32 -22.09 -34.67
N LEU A 10 -0.96 -22.21 -33.37
CA LEU A 10 -1.02 -21.13 -32.41
C LEU A 10 -0.06 -19.98 -32.77
N GLN A 11 1.20 -20.31 -33.11
CA GLN A 11 2.18 -19.33 -33.57
C GLN A 11 1.68 -18.56 -34.79
N LYS A 12 1.15 -19.27 -35.79
CA LYS A 12 0.63 -18.63 -37.00
C LYS A 12 -0.54 -17.68 -36.68
N ALA A 13 -1.44 -18.07 -35.80
CA ALA A 13 -2.56 -17.22 -35.38
C ALA A 13 -2.07 -15.96 -34.64
N ILE A 14 -1.08 -16.11 -33.73
CA ILE A 14 -0.48 -14.99 -32.99
C ILE A 14 0.22 -14.04 -33.97
N SER A 15 1.04 -14.56 -34.88
CA SER A 15 1.75 -13.76 -35.89
C SER A 15 0.79 -12.95 -36.77
N GLN A 16 -0.32 -13.57 -37.20
CA GLN A 16 -1.37 -12.90 -37.97
C GLN A 16 -2.05 -11.82 -37.13
N ALA A 17 -2.38 -12.12 -35.88
CA ALA A 17 -3.01 -11.14 -34.99
C ALA A 17 -2.11 -9.91 -34.74
N ILE A 18 -0.83 -10.13 -34.51
CA ILE A 18 0.16 -9.05 -34.32
C ILE A 18 0.25 -8.19 -35.58
N SER A 19 0.39 -8.81 -36.76
CA SER A 19 0.53 -8.08 -38.02
C SER A 19 -0.72 -7.26 -38.36
N GLN A 20 -1.90 -7.73 -38.01
CA GLN A 20 -3.16 -7.07 -38.37
C GLN A 20 -3.63 -6.03 -37.36
N TYR A 21 -3.40 -6.25 -36.06
CA TYR A 21 -4.05 -5.48 -35.00
C TYR A 21 -3.08 -4.71 -34.10
N SER A 22 -1.75 -4.93 -34.19
CA SER A 22 -0.82 -4.23 -33.31
C SER A 22 -0.70 -2.73 -33.58
N HIS A 23 -0.99 -2.27 -34.79
CA HIS A 23 -0.84 -0.87 -35.20
C HIS A 23 -1.75 0.13 -34.49
N GLY A 24 -2.83 -0.35 -33.84
CA GLY A 24 -3.74 0.49 -33.06
C GLY A 24 -3.49 0.47 -31.55
N ILE A 25 -2.42 -0.16 -31.10
CA ILE A 25 -2.13 -0.28 -29.67
C ILE A 25 -1.35 0.96 -29.22
N GLU A 26 -1.97 1.75 -28.33
CA GLU A 26 -1.38 2.94 -27.74
C GLU A 26 -0.57 2.59 -26.48
N ASN A 27 0.40 3.45 -26.16
CA ASN A 27 1.15 3.34 -24.91
C ASN A 27 0.28 3.80 -23.75
N GLU A 28 0.29 3.04 -22.68
CA GLU A 28 -0.32 3.45 -21.41
C GLU A 28 0.67 4.13 -20.47
N ILE A 29 1.98 3.97 -20.74
CA ILE A 29 3.06 4.65 -20.05
C ILE A 29 3.41 5.92 -20.83
N PRO A 30 3.55 7.08 -20.18
CA PRO A 30 4.03 8.31 -20.81
C PRO A 30 5.40 8.14 -21.48
N ASP A 31 5.63 8.82 -22.61
CA ASP A 31 6.85 8.67 -23.42
C ASP A 31 8.11 9.08 -22.66
N ASP A 32 8.04 10.09 -21.80
CA ASP A 32 9.14 10.51 -20.92
C ASP A 32 9.60 9.41 -19.95
N LEU A 33 8.68 8.59 -19.47
CA LEU A 33 9.00 7.43 -18.63
C LEU A 33 9.55 6.26 -19.46
N ILE A 34 9.05 6.07 -20.68
CA ILE A 34 9.58 5.07 -21.61
C ILE A 34 11.06 5.36 -21.88
N GLU A 35 11.39 6.60 -22.22
CA GLU A 35 12.77 7.04 -22.44
C GLU A 35 13.63 6.91 -21.18
N LYS A 36 13.17 7.46 -20.07
CA LYS A 36 13.90 7.48 -18.80
C LYS A 36 14.29 6.09 -18.31
N HIS A 37 13.42 5.10 -18.49
CA HIS A 37 13.63 3.73 -18.00
C HIS A 37 14.12 2.75 -19.08
N GLY A 38 14.37 3.23 -20.30
CA GLY A 38 14.83 2.42 -21.43
C GLY A 38 13.84 1.28 -21.71
N LEU A 39 12.57 1.63 -21.85
CA LEU A 39 11.47 0.70 -22.17
C LEU A 39 11.20 0.73 -23.68
N LEU A 40 10.44 -0.25 -24.15
CA LEU A 40 9.93 -0.29 -25.52
C LEU A 40 8.59 0.43 -25.62
N GLN A 41 8.23 0.85 -26.82
CA GLN A 41 6.84 1.17 -27.14
C GLN A 41 6.00 -0.09 -27.00
N LYS A 42 4.76 0.01 -26.54
CA LYS A 42 3.88 -1.14 -26.25
C LYS A 42 3.72 -2.08 -27.44
N GLN A 43 3.55 -1.51 -28.63
CA GLN A 43 3.48 -2.28 -29.87
C GLN A 43 4.72 -3.15 -30.10
N GLN A 44 5.92 -2.57 -29.90
CA GLN A 44 7.18 -3.30 -30.02
C GLN A 44 7.32 -4.36 -28.92
N ALA A 45 6.92 -4.05 -27.69
CA ALA A 45 6.97 -4.99 -26.58
C ALA A 45 6.07 -6.22 -26.85
N ILE A 46 4.85 -6.00 -27.39
CA ILE A 46 3.96 -7.09 -27.77
C ILE A 46 4.55 -7.92 -28.91
N HIS A 47 5.18 -7.28 -29.89
CA HIS A 47 5.85 -8.02 -30.96
C HIS A 47 7.00 -8.87 -30.42
N PHE A 48 7.90 -8.28 -29.65
CA PHE A 48 9.11 -8.95 -29.17
C PHE A 48 8.85 -10.00 -28.07
N ILE A 49 7.74 -9.93 -27.34
CA ILE A 49 7.39 -10.99 -26.36
C ILE A 49 6.95 -12.28 -27.07
N HIS A 50 6.38 -12.18 -28.26
CA HIS A 50 5.88 -13.31 -29.03
C HIS A 50 6.83 -13.79 -30.12
N GLU A 51 7.53 -12.87 -30.77
CA GLU A 51 8.45 -13.13 -31.91
C GLU A 51 9.80 -12.43 -31.70
N PRO A 52 10.56 -12.76 -30.65
CA PRO A 52 11.86 -12.15 -30.40
C PRO A 52 12.89 -12.67 -31.38
N ALA A 53 13.67 -11.78 -32.02
CA ALA A 53 14.83 -12.19 -32.79
C ALA A 53 16.03 -12.54 -31.90
N THR A 54 16.08 -11.98 -30.69
CA THR A 54 17.15 -12.23 -29.70
C THR A 54 16.56 -12.40 -28.30
N ILE A 55 17.31 -13.06 -27.42
CA ILE A 55 16.94 -13.22 -26.00
C ILE A 55 16.83 -11.85 -25.33
N GLN A 56 17.69 -10.89 -25.68
CA GLN A 56 17.63 -9.53 -25.13
C GLN A 56 16.32 -8.83 -25.47
N GLN A 57 15.81 -8.99 -26.69
CA GLN A 57 14.49 -8.46 -27.07
C GLN A 57 13.36 -9.04 -26.22
N ALA A 58 13.37 -10.36 -25.97
CA ALA A 58 12.38 -11.00 -25.12
C ALA A 58 12.43 -10.47 -23.67
N PHE A 59 13.64 -10.30 -23.11
CA PHE A 59 13.80 -9.73 -21.77
C PHE A 59 13.33 -8.27 -21.69
N LEU A 60 13.66 -7.46 -22.69
CA LEU A 60 13.25 -6.05 -22.72
C LEU A 60 11.74 -5.91 -22.89
N ALA A 61 11.14 -6.74 -23.73
CA ALA A 61 9.69 -6.80 -23.89
C ALA A 61 9.01 -7.17 -22.57
N ARG A 62 9.48 -8.22 -21.89
CA ARG A 62 8.97 -8.64 -20.57
C ARG A 62 9.12 -7.53 -19.53
N LYS A 63 10.30 -6.87 -19.48
CA LYS A 63 10.53 -5.72 -18.59
C LYS A 63 9.51 -4.62 -18.84
N THR A 64 9.26 -4.26 -20.08
CA THR A 64 8.32 -3.21 -20.48
C THR A 64 6.89 -3.54 -20.05
N LEU A 65 6.40 -4.76 -20.36
CA LEU A 65 5.04 -5.17 -20.01
C LEU A 65 4.85 -5.29 -18.50
N SER A 66 5.85 -5.80 -17.77
CA SER A 66 5.80 -5.84 -16.30
C SER A 66 5.82 -4.45 -15.68
N TYR A 67 6.59 -3.51 -16.25
CA TYR A 67 6.60 -2.12 -15.80
C TYR A 67 5.23 -1.47 -16.01
N GLU A 68 4.59 -1.69 -17.16
CA GLU A 68 3.27 -1.17 -17.47
C GLU A 68 2.22 -1.68 -16.50
N GLU A 69 2.19 -2.98 -16.22
CA GLU A 69 1.26 -3.58 -15.25
C GLU A 69 1.41 -2.96 -13.86
N LEU A 70 2.66 -2.82 -13.37
CA LEU A 70 2.94 -2.18 -12.09
C LEU A 70 2.59 -0.69 -12.10
N TYR A 71 2.86 0.03 -13.18
CA TYR A 71 2.51 1.44 -13.34
C TYR A 71 1.00 1.65 -13.25
N GLN A 72 0.21 0.85 -13.96
CA GLN A 72 -1.25 0.90 -13.90
C GLN A 72 -1.80 0.58 -12.51
N PHE A 73 -1.22 -0.44 -11.88
CA PHE A 73 -1.55 -0.78 -10.50
C PHE A 73 -1.28 0.41 -9.56
N GLN A 74 -0.11 1.04 -9.66
CA GLN A 74 0.26 2.21 -8.87
C GLN A 74 -0.67 3.41 -9.12
N ILE A 75 -1.02 3.70 -10.37
CA ILE A 75 -1.99 4.75 -10.73
C ILE A 75 -3.35 4.48 -10.07
N THR A 76 -3.80 3.23 -10.09
CA THR A 76 -5.07 2.83 -9.46
C THR A 76 -5.04 3.03 -7.95
N LEU A 77 -3.94 2.65 -7.29
CA LEU A 77 -3.76 2.88 -5.87
C LEU A 77 -3.72 4.38 -5.53
N LEU A 78 -2.99 5.16 -6.32
CA LEU A 78 -2.92 6.62 -6.15
C LEU A 78 -4.28 7.29 -6.31
N LYS A 79 -5.07 6.91 -7.32
CA LYS A 79 -6.44 7.40 -7.50
C LYS A 79 -7.29 7.13 -6.25
N ARG A 80 -7.28 5.90 -5.74
CA ARG A 80 -7.99 5.53 -4.51
C ARG A 80 -7.48 6.30 -3.28
N MET A 81 -6.18 6.55 -3.20
CA MET A 81 -5.59 7.35 -2.12
C MET A 81 -6.03 8.82 -2.21
N VAL A 82 -6.04 9.40 -3.42
CA VAL A 82 -6.57 10.77 -3.67
C VAL A 82 -8.04 10.87 -3.29
N GLU A 83 -8.85 9.89 -3.67
CA GLU A 83 -10.27 9.84 -3.32
C GLU A 83 -10.49 9.80 -1.80
N ARG A 84 -9.66 9.08 -1.07
CA ARG A 84 -9.75 8.95 0.39
C ARG A 84 -9.16 10.13 1.15
N LYS A 85 -7.96 10.60 0.78
CA LYS A 85 -7.19 11.62 1.53
C LYS A 85 -7.27 13.04 0.96
N GLY A 86 -7.77 13.20 -0.28
CA GLY A 86 -7.77 14.48 -1.00
C GLY A 86 -6.41 14.83 -1.63
N ILE A 87 -6.43 15.74 -2.61
CA ILE A 87 -5.25 16.12 -3.42
C ILE A 87 -4.20 16.91 -2.61
N SER A 88 -4.60 17.62 -1.56
CA SER A 88 -3.71 18.53 -0.83
C SER A 88 -2.52 17.85 -0.14
N LYS A 89 -2.58 16.54 0.12
CA LYS A 89 -1.49 15.80 0.75
C LYS A 89 -0.46 15.23 -0.24
N ILE A 90 -0.76 15.23 -1.55
CA ILE A 90 0.17 14.74 -2.58
C ILE A 90 1.12 15.85 -3.05
N LYS A 91 0.76 17.12 -2.84
CA LYS A 91 1.56 18.28 -3.29
C LYS A 91 2.83 18.55 -2.49
N ASN A 92 3.03 17.92 -1.34
CA ASN A 92 4.28 18.06 -0.60
C ASN A 92 5.25 16.98 -1.08
N GLU A 93 6.03 17.31 -2.09
CA GLU A 93 7.20 16.50 -2.55
C GLU A 93 8.17 16.18 -1.40
N GLU A 94 8.16 16.95 -0.32
CA GLU A 94 8.85 16.68 0.94
C GLU A 94 8.41 15.37 1.60
N ASN A 95 7.19 14.88 1.34
CA ASN A 95 6.71 13.60 1.87
C ASN A 95 7.16 12.38 1.04
N LEU A 96 7.57 12.54 -0.20
CA LEU A 96 8.22 11.46 -0.97
C LEU A 96 9.67 11.23 -0.52
N ASN A 97 10.34 12.30 -0.06
CA ASN A 97 11.67 12.20 0.53
C ASN A 97 11.65 11.68 1.98
N SER A 98 10.48 11.60 2.62
CA SER A 98 10.38 10.99 3.96
C SER A 98 10.52 9.47 3.95
N PHE A 99 10.45 8.82 2.77
CA PHE A 99 10.86 7.41 2.63
C PHE A 99 12.37 7.21 2.73
N ASN A 100 13.16 8.28 2.56
CA ASN A 100 14.62 8.29 2.68
C ASN A 100 15.11 8.88 4.01
N ASN A 101 14.23 9.23 4.94
CA ASN A 101 14.65 9.63 6.28
C ASN A 101 15.02 8.39 7.08
N ASP A 102 16.23 8.01 6.81
CA ASP A 102 17.07 7.09 7.52
C ASP A 102 16.97 7.22 9.06
N GLU A 103 16.79 6.03 9.70
CA GLU A 103 17.53 5.63 10.91
C GLU A 103 17.61 6.59 12.11
N LYS A 104 16.66 7.48 12.32
CA LYS A 104 16.55 8.06 13.65
C LYS A 104 15.75 7.11 14.54
N GLU A 105 16.48 6.27 15.22
CA GLU A 105 15.97 5.47 16.33
C GLU A 105 15.16 6.38 17.28
N ILE A 106 13.89 6.04 17.49
CA ILE A 106 13.05 6.83 18.40
C ILE A 106 13.57 6.60 19.82
N LYS A 107 13.96 7.67 20.48
CA LYS A 107 14.36 7.60 21.91
C LYS A 107 13.22 6.99 22.71
N MET A 108 13.57 6.08 23.61
CA MET A 108 12.61 5.34 24.43
C MET A 108 11.65 6.26 25.20
N GLU A 109 12.14 7.35 25.73
CA GLU A 109 11.32 8.37 26.42
C GLU A 109 10.24 8.93 25.52
N VAL A 110 10.59 9.34 24.28
CA VAL A 110 9.63 9.90 23.29
C VAL A 110 8.57 8.85 22.90
N PHE A 111 8.98 7.59 22.76
CA PHE A 111 8.05 6.51 22.47
C PHE A 111 7.05 6.31 23.61
N VAL A 112 7.54 6.16 24.86
CA VAL A 112 6.70 5.95 26.04
C VAL A 112 5.74 7.12 26.28
N ASP A 113 6.21 8.36 26.10
CA ASP A 113 5.38 9.58 26.22
C ASP A 113 4.30 9.66 25.15
N SER A 114 4.53 9.04 23.99
CA SER A 114 3.53 8.99 22.90
C SER A 114 2.41 8.00 23.15
N LEU A 115 2.57 7.06 24.08
CA LEU A 115 1.59 6.02 24.35
C LEU A 115 0.38 6.56 25.11
N SER A 116 -0.82 6.10 24.73
CA SER A 116 -2.02 6.31 25.54
C SER A 116 -1.96 5.50 26.84
N PRO A 117 -2.76 5.85 27.86
CA PRO A 117 -2.79 5.06 29.11
C PRO A 117 -3.01 3.58 28.92
N LEU A 118 -3.93 3.18 28.00
CA LEU A 118 -4.18 1.77 27.67
C LEU A 118 -2.97 1.12 26.99
N GLN A 119 -2.34 1.83 26.06
CA GLN A 119 -1.14 1.33 25.38
C GLN A 119 0.03 1.19 26.35
N LYS A 120 0.18 2.12 27.30
CA LYS A 120 1.24 2.06 28.32
C LYS A 120 1.04 0.88 29.24
N GLN A 121 -0.17 0.67 29.75
CA GLN A 121 -0.49 -0.49 30.57
C GLN A 121 -0.19 -1.80 29.83
N PHE A 122 -0.56 -1.88 28.55
CA PHE A 122 -0.28 -3.04 27.71
C PHE A 122 1.24 -3.20 27.46
N PHE A 123 1.95 -2.12 27.16
CA PHE A 123 3.41 -2.13 26.96
C PHE A 123 4.14 -2.64 28.19
N ASP A 124 3.76 -2.18 29.39
CA ASP A 124 4.36 -2.58 30.67
C ASP A 124 4.06 -4.06 31.02
N SER A 125 3.01 -4.66 30.44
CA SER A 125 2.65 -6.07 30.63
C SER A 125 3.36 -7.05 29.69
N LEU A 126 4.06 -6.54 28.65
CA LEU A 126 4.74 -7.41 27.69
C LEU A 126 5.92 -8.15 28.33
N PRO A 127 6.05 -9.48 28.10
CA PRO A 127 7.16 -10.26 28.63
C PRO A 127 8.46 -10.12 27.81
N PHE A 128 8.51 -9.17 26.87
CA PHE A 128 9.64 -8.92 25.97
C PHE A 128 9.70 -7.45 25.55
N ASP A 129 10.87 -7.02 25.08
CA ASP A 129 11.05 -5.67 24.55
C ASP A 129 10.62 -5.56 23.10
N LEU A 130 10.04 -4.42 22.74
CA LEU A 130 9.75 -4.09 21.34
C LEU A 130 11.04 -3.73 20.60
N THR A 131 11.16 -4.16 19.36
CA THR A 131 12.26 -3.74 18.47
C THR A 131 12.16 -2.25 18.11
N SER A 132 13.26 -1.63 17.70
CA SER A 132 13.29 -0.24 17.24
C SER A 132 12.29 0.01 16.11
N ASP A 133 12.18 -0.91 15.15
CA ASP A 133 11.23 -0.81 14.04
C ASP A 133 9.78 -0.90 14.50
N GLN A 134 9.46 -1.80 15.44
CA GLN A 134 8.12 -1.89 16.02
C GLN A 134 7.74 -0.60 16.73
N LYS A 135 8.63 -0.03 17.55
CA LYS A 135 8.42 1.26 18.23
C LYS A 135 8.17 2.37 17.22
N LYS A 136 8.99 2.44 16.16
CA LYS A 136 8.84 3.43 15.08
C LYS A 136 7.49 3.33 14.39
N VAL A 137 7.09 2.12 13.97
CA VAL A 137 5.82 1.91 13.28
C VAL A 137 4.63 2.20 14.19
N ILE A 138 4.66 1.80 15.46
CA ILE A 138 3.61 2.11 16.45
C ILE A 138 3.49 3.62 16.64
N PHE A 139 4.62 4.31 16.79
CA PHE A 139 4.64 5.77 16.95
C PHE A 139 4.01 6.50 15.76
N GLU A 140 4.38 6.11 14.54
CA GLU A 140 3.82 6.68 13.30
C GLU A 140 2.31 6.43 13.18
N ILE A 141 1.87 5.19 13.47
CA ILE A 141 0.45 4.82 13.46
C ILE A 141 -0.33 5.65 14.49
N ASN A 142 0.21 5.81 15.70
CA ASN A 142 -0.41 6.62 16.74
C ASN A 142 -0.61 8.08 16.28
N GLN A 143 0.42 8.68 15.66
CA GLN A 143 0.31 10.04 15.13
C GLN A 143 -0.77 10.16 14.04
N GLU A 144 -0.89 9.17 13.15
CA GLU A 144 -1.91 9.20 12.10
C GLU A 144 -3.32 9.03 12.65
N ILE A 145 -3.50 8.13 13.63
CA ILE A 145 -4.78 7.97 14.32
C ILE A 145 -5.17 9.26 15.03
N ASP A 146 -4.26 9.87 15.80
CA ASP A 146 -4.53 11.10 16.53
C ASP A 146 -4.92 12.25 15.59
N LYS A 147 -4.17 12.45 14.52
CA LYS A 147 -4.49 13.46 13.50
C LYS A 147 -5.88 13.23 12.90
N SER A 148 -6.25 11.97 12.67
CA SER A 148 -7.55 11.60 12.12
C SER A 148 -8.69 11.97 13.09
N TYR A 149 -8.56 11.63 14.37
CA TYR A 149 -9.57 11.95 15.38
C TYR A 149 -9.66 13.45 15.66
N GLN A 150 -8.53 14.15 15.76
CA GLN A 150 -8.50 15.61 15.94
C GLN A 150 -9.19 16.34 14.77
N GLU A 151 -8.93 15.92 13.54
CA GLU A 151 -9.57 16.49 12.36
C GLU A 151 -11.08 16.21 12.35
N ARG A 152 -11.49 15.00 12.77
CA ARG A 152 -12.91 14.67 12.95
C ARG A 152 -13.58 15.60 13.96
N GLU A 153 -12.99 15.80 15.13
CA GLU A 153 -13.54 16.70 16.16
C GLU A 153 -13.64 18.13 15.64
N ARG A 154 -12.61 18.60 14.92
CA ARG A 154 -12.63 19.91 14.29
C ARG A 154 -13.78 20.07 13.30
N LEU A 155 -14.02 19.05 12.47
CA LEU A 155 -15.09 19.08 11.46
C LEU A 155 -16.47 18.98 12.12
N LEU A 156 -16.67 18.18 13.16
CA LEU A 156 -17.90 18.14 13.93
C LEU A 156 -18.22 19.50 14.54
N ASN A 157 -17.24 20.15 15.15
CA ASN A 157 -17.38 21.50 15.68
C ASN A 157 -17.71 22.56 14.59
N GLN A 158 -17.27 22.36 13.36
CA GLN A 158 -17.65 23.22 12.23
C GLN A 158 -19.09 22.99 11.78
N LEU A 159 -19.54 21.72 11.74
CA LEU A 159 -20.92 21.36 11.43
C LEU A 159 -21.90 21.96 12.44
N ASP A 160 -21.58 21.91 13.74
CA ASP A 160 -22.38 22.52 14.80
C ASP A 160 -22.49 24.05 14.65
N ARG A 161 -21.53 24.67 13.98
CA ARG A 161 -21.55 26.12 13.63
C ARG A 161 -22.24 26.41 12.29
N GLY A 162 -22.86 25.41 11.65
CA GLY A 162 -23.62 25.57 10.41
C GLY A 162 -22.78 25.54 9.13
N PHE A 163 -21.53 25.12 9.18
CA PHE A 163 -20.75 24.87 7.95
C PHE A 163 -21.20 23.59 7.26
N PRO A 164 -21.17 23.51 5.93
CA PRO A 164 -21.52 22.32 5.18
C PRO A 164 -20.55 21.16 5.49
N PRO A 165 -21.02 19.90 5.46
CA PRO A 165 -20.15 18.74 5.65
C PRO A 165 -19.05 18.69 4.59
N PRO A 166 -17.85 18.23 4.93
CA PRO A 166 -16.78 18.08 3.96
C PRO A 166 -17.19 17.08 2.87
N LEU A 167 -16.87 17.39 1.63
CA LEU A 167 -17.17 16.54 0.46
C LEU A 167 -16.50 15.15 0.51
N ARG A 168 -15.56 14.94 1.43
CA ARG A 168 -14.77 13.69 1.55
C ARG A 168 -14.51 13.36 3.01
N ASN A 169 -14.43 12.07 3.31
CA ASN A 169 -14.04 11.61 4.64
C ASN A 169 -12.50 11.67 4.79
N PRO A 170 -11.94 12.63 5.53
CA PRO A 170 -10.49 12.80 5.64
C PRO A 170 -9.80 11.77 6.55
N PHE A 171 -10.55 10.82 7.14
CA PHE A 171 -10.12 10.04 8.31
C PHE A 171 -9.56 8.66 8.01
N SER A 172 -9.33 8.29 6.74
CA SER A 172 -8.77 6.97 6.42
C SER A 172 -7.25 6.97 6.45
N MET A 173 -6.65 6.25 7.39
CA MET A 173 -5.19 6.06 7.46
C MET A 173 -4.69 5.23 6.27
N ALA A 174 -5.33 4.09 5.95
CA ALA A 174 -4.98 3.19 4.84
C ALA A 174 -3.47 2.85 4.79
N ARG A 175 -2.91 2.38 5.91
CA ARG A 175 -1.49 2.01 6.05
C ARG A 175 -1.31 0.50 5.83
N LEU A 176 -0.32 0.12 5.03
CA LEU A 176 0.16 -1.26 4.91
C LEU A 176 1.34 -1.46 5.85
N VAL A 177 1.27 -2.49 6.69
CA VAL A 177 2.38 -2.93 7.55
C VAL A 177 2.97 -4.21 6.95
N GLN A 178 4.21 -4.13 6.49
CA GLN A 178 4.95 -5.24 5.91
C GLN A 178 6.01 -5.75 6.89
N GLY A 179 6.25 -7.05 6.90
CA GLY A 179 7.29 -7.71 7.70
C GLY A 179 7.20 -9.22 7.55
N ASP A 180 8.24 -9.92 7.96
CA ASP A 180 8.33 -11.38 7.89
C ASP A 180 7.35 -12.08 8.86
N VAL A 181 7.21 -13.39 8.71
CA VAL A 181 6.45 -14.22 9.66
C VAL A 181 7.13 -14.12 11.03
N GLY A 182 6.35 -13.84 12.08
CA GLY A 182 6.89 -13.66 13.42
C GLY A 182 7.42 -12.27 13.75
N SER A 183 7.41 -11.31 12.82
CA SER A 183 7.89 -9.93 13.05
C SER A 183 7.02 -9.09 14.00
N GLY A 184 5.94 -9.64 14.55
CA GLY A 184 5.05 -8.95 15.49
C GLY A 184 4.00 -8.04 14.85
N LYS A 185 3.63 -8.24 13.58
CA LYS A 185 2.57 -7.44 12.90
C LYS A 185 1.26 -7.40 13.67
N THR A 186 0.85 -8.52 14.26
CA THR A 186 -0.36 -8.61 15.10
C THR A 186 -0.25 -7.72 16.33
N LEU A 187 0.91 -7.69 16.96
CA LEU A 187 1.20 -6.84 18.11
C LEU A 187 1.09 -5.35 17.76
N VAL A 188 1.70 -4.94 16.65
CA VAL A 188 1.59 -3.57 16.12
C VAL A 188 0.13 -3.19 15.86
N SER A 189 -0.64 -4.10 15.27
CA SER A 189 -2.07 -3.89 15.04
C SER A 189 -2.87 -3.76 16.33
N LEU A 190 -2.49 -4.49 17.38
CA LEU A 190 -3.11 -4.37 18.70
C LEU A 190 -2.85 -3.00 19.33
N PHE A 191 -1.63 -2.46 19.23
CA PHE A 191 -1.34 -1.08 19.64
C PHE A 191 -2.24 -0.06 18.92
N ALA A 192 -2.46 -0.23 17.61
CA ALA A 192 -3.38 0.63 16.85
C ALA A 192 -4.83 0.54 17.36
N CYS A 193 -5.30 -0.67 17.69
CA CYS A 193 -6.61 -0.87 18.31
C CYS A 193 -6.72 -0.17 19.65
N LEU A 194 -5.74 -0.32 20.53
CA LEU A 194 -5.71 0.33 21.85
C LEU A 194 -5.68 1.86 21.73
N ARG A 195 -4.97 2.42 20.73
CA ARG A 195 -5.00 3.85 20.45
C ARG A 195 -6.39 4.33 20.03
N THR A 196 -7.04 3.59 19.14
CA THR A 196 -8.41 3.89 18.69
C THR A 196 -9.41 3.83 19.84
N ILE A 197 -9.32 2.83 20.73
CA ILE A 197 -10.15 2.71 21.93
C ILE A 197 -9.94 3.90 22.87
N SER A 198 -8.70 4.39 23.01
CA SER A 198 -8.40 5.60 23.81
C SER A 198 -9.13 6.84 23.32
N TRP A 199 -9.42 6.92 22.02
CA TRP A 199 -10.27 7.93 21.40
C TRP A 199 -11.79 7.59 21.45
N LYS A 200 -12.20 6.60 22.25
CA LYS A 200 -13.56 6.07 22.33
C LYS A 200 -14.08 5.52 20.98
N GLY A 201 -13.18 5.10 20.12
CA GLY A 201 -13.50 4.44 18.85
C GLY A 201 -13.71 2.93 19.03
N GLN A 202 -14.25 2.28 18.01
CA GLN A 202 -14.39 0.83 17.91
C GLN A 202 -13.39 0.26 16.92
N CYS A 203 -12.90 -0.95 17.19
CA CYS A 203 -11.98 -1.67 16.33
C CYS A 203 -12.59 -2.98 15.87
N ALA A 204 -12.43 -3.29 14.58
CA ALA A 204 -12.69 -4.59 14.00
C ALA A 204 -11.37 -5.20 13.52
N PHE A 205 -10.99 -6.35 14.08
CA PHE A 205 -9.80 -7.07 13.68
C PHE A 205 -10.21 -8.21 12.74
N MET A 206 -9.84 -8.12 11.46
CA MET A 206 -10.22 -9.09 10.44
C MET A 206 -9.08 -10.06 10.15
N ALA A 207 -9.43 -11.31 9.91
CA ALA A 207 -8.50 -12.34 9.45
C ALA A 207 -9.10 -13.09 8.25
N PRO A 208 -8.27 -13.67 7.35
CA PRO A 208 -8.76 -14.31 6.13
C PRO A 208 -9.54 -15.62 6.40
N THR A 209 -9.36 -16.25 7.57
CA THR A 209 -10.06 -17.48 7.95
C THR A 209 -10.54 -17.42 9.38
N GLU A 210 -11.59 -18.18 9.70
CA GLU A 210 -12.12 -18.32 11.06
C GLU A 210 -11.06 -18.84 12.04
N ILE A 211 -10.22 -19.79 11.61
CA ILE A 211 -9.16 -20.36 12.45
C ILE A 211 -8.17 -19.27 12.87
N LEU A 212 -7.73 -18.44 11.94
CA LEU A 212 -6.83 -17.32 12.23
C LEU A 212 -7.49 -16.26 13.13
N ALA A 213 -8.77 -15.97 12.91
CA ALA A 213 -9.50 -15.05 13.76
C ALA A 213 -9.56 -15.55 15.23
N ARG A 214 -9.83 -16.84 15.43
CA ARG A 214 -9.81 -17.48 16.76
C ARG A 214 -8.44 -17.44 17.40
N GLN A 215 -7.38 -17.79 16.65
CA GLN A 215 -5.99 -17.71 17.12
C GLN A 215 -5.59 -16.30 17.56
N HIS A 216 -5.98 -15.29 16.77
CA HIS A 216 -5.74 -13.89 17.15
C HIS A 216 -6.49 -13.51 18.42
N ALA A 217 -7.76 -13.89 18.56
CA ALA A 217 -8.54 -13.62 19.78
C ALA A 217 -7.93 -14.28 21.01
N GLU A 218 -7.52 -15.56 20.92
CA GLU A 218 -6.85 -16.27 22.00
C GLU A 218 -5.50 -15.66 22.37
N THR A 219 -4.73 -15.22 21.38
CA THR A 219 -3.44 -14.54 21.59
C THR A 219 -3.64 -13.21 22.30
N MET A 220 -4.61 -12.41 21.86
CA MET A 220 -4.93 -11.12 22.46
C MET A 220 -5.46 -11.25 23.89
N ALA A 221 -6.21 -12.34 24.20
CA ALA A 221 -6.70 -12.59 25.54
C ALA A 221 -5.62 -13.03 26.55
N LYS A 222 -4.45 -13.47 26.08
CA LYS A 222 -3.32 -13.88 26.92
C LYS A 222 -2.30 -12.75 27.17
N LEU A 223 -2.36 -11.71 26.35
CA LEU A 223 -1.55 -10.50 26.48
C LEU A 223 -2.22 -9.46 27.38
#